data_1ee6c0e19deab705820eba1cfe9d6dbf
#
_entry.id   1ee6c0e19deab705820eba1cfe9d6dbf
#
_cell.length_a   1.000
_cell.length_b   1.000
_cell.length_c   1.000
_cell.angle_alpha   90.00
_cell.angle_beta   90.00
_cell.angle_gamma   90.00
#
_symmetry.space_group_name_H-M   'P 1'
#
loop_
_entity.id
_entity.type
_entity.pdbx_description
1 polymer ?
#
loop_
_entity_poly.entity_id
_entity_poly.type
_entity_poly.pdbx_seq_one_letter_code
_entity_poly.pdbx_strand_id
1 'polypeptide(L)'
;MKLSLLDVIKLLGHFITFISACGFKTFALINTYMRLTTRHRPKEKHYYLTCLGVDPEFMGMKIGRKMLDTIHTIVDEDTTSTGIGLDTENHDNIALYEHFGYKHIAMEELEGMMIYIMFRPRKTVDKY
;
A
#
# COMPACT_ATOMS: atom_id res chain seq x y z
N MET A 1 8.83 -22.81 10.76
CA MET A 1 9.50 -22.20 11.92
C MET A 1 8.51 -22.22 13.08
N LYS A 2 8.76 -23.03 14.12
CA LYS A 2 7.88 -23.08 15.30
C LYS A 2 8.33 -21.98 16.26
N LEU A 3 7.49 -20.96 16.49
CA LEU A 3 7.75 -19.98 17.55
C LEU A 3 7.74 -20.68 18.91
N SER A 4 8.77 -20.45 19.72
CA SER A 4 8.78 -20.93 21.09
C SER A 4 7.84 -20.09 21.96
N LEU A 5 7.39 -20.66 23.09
CA LEU A 5 6.56 -19.93 24.07
C LEU A 5 7.23 -18.64 24.54
N LEU A 6 8.56 -18.65 24.70
CA LEU A 6 9.38 -17.50 25.06
C LEU A 6 9.34 -16.40 23.97
N ASP A 7 9.33 -16.78 22.69
CA ASP A 7 9.25 -15.81 21.60
C ASP A 7 7.86 -15.13 21.55
N VAL A 8 6.81 -15.89 21.83
CA VAL A 8 5.44 -15.37 21.94
C VAL A 8 5.32 -14.37 23.10
N ILE A 9 5.89 -14.71 24.28
CA ILE A 9 5.87 -13.82 25.46
C ILE A 9 6.65 -12.53 25.18
N LYS A 10 7.83 -12.61 24.53
CA LYS A 10 8.61 -11.43 24.13
C LYS A 10 7.85 -10.57 23.13
N LEU A 11 7.21 -11.19 22.12
CA LEU A 11 6.43 -10.48 21.13
C LEU A 11 5.24 -9.74 21.78
N LEU A 12 4.56 -10.41 22.71
CA LEU A 12 3.46 -9.81 23.49
C LEU A 12 3.94 -8.62 24.33
N GLY A 13 5.09 -8.75 24.97
CA GLY A 13 5.71 -7.67 25.73
C GLY A 13 6.06 -6.46 24.86
N HIS A 14 6.65 -6.67 23.69
CA HIS A 14 6.93 -5.59 22.73
C HIS A 14 5.65 -4.94 22.19
N PHE A 15 4.60 -5.72 21.96
CA PHE A 15 3.30 -5.21 21.51
C PHE A 15 2.64 -4.33 22.59
N ILE A 16 2.66 -4.76 23.84
CA ILE A 16 2.14 -3.97 24.98
C ILE A 16 2.93 -2.67 25.13
N THR A 17 4.26 -2.73 25.03
CA THR A 17 5.14 -1.54 25.10
C THR A 17 4.85 -0.59 23.93
N PHE A 18 4.66 -1.10 22.72
CA PHE A 18 4.31 -0.31 21.55
C PHE A 18 2.96 0.40 21.73
N ILE A 19 1.91 -0.32 22.17
CA ILE A 19 0.59 0.29 22.42
C ILE A 19 0.68 1.34 23.54
N SER A 20 1.46 1.08 24.59
CA SER A 20 1.65 2.01 25.70
C SER A 20 2.38 3.28 25.27
N ALA A 21 3.36 3.15 24.37
CA ALA A 21 4.14 4.28 23.84
C ALA A 21 3.35 5.12 22.81
N CYS A 22 2.60 4.47 21.93
CA CYS A 22 1.83 5.13 20.87
C CYS A 22 0.46 5.66 21.35
N GLY A 23 -0.04 5.13 22.46
CA GLY A 23 -1.38 5.41 22.98
C GLY A 23 -2.51 4.70 22.23
N PHE A 24 -3.58 4.40 22.96
CA PHE A 24 -4.76 3.72 22.41
C PHE A 24 -5.43 4.47 21.25
N LYS A 25 -5.42 5.81 21.29
CA LYS A 25 -5.97 6.66 20.23
C LYS A 25 -5.25 6.44 18.90
N THR A 26 -3.93 6.38 18.89
CA THR A 26 -3.12 6.14 17.69
C THR A 26 -3.40 4.76 17.13
N PHE A 27 -3.49 3.74 17.96
CA PHE A 27 -3.83 2.39 17.55
C PHE A 27 -5.22 2.32 16.90
N ALA A 28 -6.22 2.95 17.51
CA ALA A 28 -7.57 3.04 16.97
C ALA A 28 -7.59 3.77 15.61
N LEU A 29 -6.79 4.83 15.45
CA LEU A 29 -6.67 5.59 14.22
C LEU A 29 -6.05 4.75 13.08
N ILE A 30 -4.95 4.05 13.36
CA ILE A 30 -4.32 3.14 12.39
C ILE A 30 -5.30 2.05 11.96
N ASN A 31 -6.01 1.46 12.91
CA ASN A 31 -7.00 0.41 12.63
C ASN A 31 -8.17 0.95 11.77
N THR A 32 -8.62 2.17 12.03
CA THR A 32 -9.64 2.84 11.22
C THR A 32 -9.13 3.10 9.80
N TYR A 33 -7.90 3.61 9.65
CA TYR A 33 -7.24 3.80 8.37
C TYR A 33 -7.19 2.51 7.55
N MET A 34 -6.70 1.43 8.15
CA MET A 34 -6.63 0.11 7.52
C MET A 34 -8.00 -0.39 7.06
N ARG A 35 -9.04 -0.18 7.85
CA ARG A 35 -10.41 -0.56 7.51
C ARG A 35 -10.95 0.27 6.34
N LEU A 36 -10.73 1.59 6.34
CA LEU A 36 -11.17 2.50 5.28
C LEU A 36 -10.53 2.14 3.94
N THR A 37 -9.22 1.92 3.92
CA THR A 37 -8.50 1.57 2.69
C THR A 37 -8.83 0.16 2.20
N THR A 38 -8.99 -0.81 3.11
CA THR A 38 -9.22 -2.21 2.75
C THR A 38 -10.63 -2.45 2.20
N ARG A 39 -11.66 -1.74 2.69
CA ARG A 39 -13.05 -1.96 2.26
C ARG A 39 -13.33 -1.69 0.78
N HIS A 40 -12.50 -0.86 0.15
CA HIS A 40 -12.63 -0.49 -1.26
C HIS A 40 -11.76 -1.34 -2.19
N ARG A 41 -10.90 -2.21 -1.65
CA ARG A 41 -10.05 -3.08 -2.46
C ARG A 41 -10.89 -4.12 -3.19
N PRO A 42 -10.52 -4.51 -4.42
CA PRO A 42 -11.15 -5.64 -5.09
C PRO A 42 -11.11 -6.89 -4.22
N LYS A 43 -12.14 -7.74 -4.32
CA LYS A 43 -12.18 -9.03 -3.60
C LYS A 43 -11.30 -10.08 -4.26
N GLU A 44 -11.10 -9.95 -5.55
CA GLU A 44 -10.26 -10.82 -6.36
C GLU A 44 -8.78 -10.64 -5.99
N LYS A 45 -7.98 -11.65 -6.27
CA LYS A 45 -6.54 -11.60 -6.03
C LYS A 45 -5.90 -10.41 -6.75
N HIS A 46 -5.20 -9.56 -6.00
CA HIS A 46 -4.49 -8.40 -6.52
C HIS A 46 -3.25 -8.09 -5.68
N TYR A 47 -2.35 -7.33 -6.24
CA TYR A 47 -1.22 -6.75 -5.52
C TYR A 47 -1.62 -5.46 -4.83
N TYR A 48 -0.87 -5.08 -3.81
CA TYR A 48 -1.07 -3.81 -3.13
C TYR A 48 0.27 -3.15 -2.81
N LEU A 49 0.46 -1.93 -3.32
CA LEU A 49 1.65 -1.13 -3.05
C LEU A 49 1.47 -0.42 -1.71
N THR A 50 2.12 -0.92 -0.68
CA THR A 50 2.01 -0.38 0.69
C THR A 50 2.97 0.76 0.95
N CYS A 51 4.16 0.75 0.33
CA CYS A 51 5.16 1.78 0.51
C CYS A 51 6.11 1.81 -0.69
N LEU A 52 6.41 3.01 -1.15
CA LEU A 52 7.44 3.27 -2.16
C LEU A 52 8.19 4.53 -1.74
N GLY A 53 9.50 4.43 -1.60
CA GLY A 53 10.35 5.54 -1.24
C GLY A 53 11.66 5.51 -2.00
N VAL A 54 12.21 6.70 -2.26
CA VAL A 54 13.53 6.91 -2.83
C VAL A 54 14.31 7.77 -1.86
N ASP A 55 15.55 7.39 -1.60
CA ASP A 55 16.45 8.19 -0.77
C ASP A 55 16.57 9.61 -1.35
N PRO A 56 16.48 10.67 -0.52
CA PRO A 56 16.58 12.05 -0.96
C PRO A 56 17.82 12.34 -1.81
N GLU A 57 18.96 11.69 -1.54
CA GLU A 57 20.20 11.84 -2.33
C GLU A 57 20.05 11.36 -3.78
N PHE A 58 19.11 10.46 -4.05
CA PHE A 58 18.87 9.89 -5.38
C PHE A 58 17.57 10.38 -6.03
N MET A 59 16.93 11.38 -5.44
CA MET A 59 15.74 12.00 -6.03
C MET A 59 16.09 12.68 -7.36
N GLY A 60 15.14 12.68 -8.30
CA GLY A 60 15.36 13.24 -9.65
C GLY A 60 16.03 12.29 -10.65
N MET A 61 16.59 11.15 -10.20
CA MET A 61 17.24 10.15 -11.06
C MET A 61 16.25 9.14 -11.68
N LYS A 62 14.96 9.37 -11.60
CA LYS A 62 13.88 8.50 -12.11
C LYS A 62 13.84 7.10 -11.49
N ILE A 63 14.44 6.92 -10.31
CA ILE A 63 14.50 5.61 -9.63
C ILE A 63 13.09 5.14 -9.25
N GLY A 64 12.26 6.00 -8.66
CA GLY A 64 10.88 5.67 -8.32
C GLY A 64 10.05 5.22 -9.53
N ARG A 65 10.26 5.87 -10.69
CA ARG A 65 9.62 5.45 -11.96
C ARG A 65 10.06 4.04 -12.36
N LYS A 66 11.36 3.75 -12.34
CA LYS A 66 11.88 2.42 -12.68
C LYS A 66 11.36 1.34 -11.74
N MET A 67 11.24 1.66 -10.45
CA MET A 67 10.67 0.74 -9.47
C MET A 67 9.20 0.44 -9.78
N LEU A 68 8.38 1.46 -10.09
CA LEU A 68 7.00 1.27 -10.51
C LEU A 68 6.88 0.45 -11.80
N ASP A 69 7.70 0.74 -12.81
CA ASP A 69 7.70 -0.01 -14.07
C ASP A 69 8.02 -1.50 -13.83
N THR A 70 8.99 -1.79 -12.95
CA THR A 70 9.34 -3.17 -12.58
C THR A 70 8.18 -3.87 -11.87
N ILE A 71 7.56 -3.20 -10.90
CA ILE A 71 6.39 -3.73 -10.18
C ILE A 71 5.24 -4.00 -11.16
N HIS A 72 4.97 -3.07 -12.07
CA HIS A 72 3.90 -3.21 -13.05
C HIS A 72 4.15 -4.39 -14.01
N THR A 73 5.41 -4.62 -14.40
CA THR A 73 5.78 -5.80 -15.21
C THR A 73 5.43 -7.09 -14.48
N ILE A 74 5.80 -7.20 -13.19
CA ILE A 74 5.48 -8.37 -12.38
C ILE A 74 3.96 -8.59 -12.28
N VAL A 75 3.20 -7.52 -12.06
CA VAL A 75 1.74 -7.58 -11.97
C VAL A 75 1.11 -8.00 -13.29
N ASP A 76 1.60 -7.46 -14.42
CA ASP A 76 1.07 -7.73 -15.75
C ASP A 76 1.38 -9.16 -16.22
N GLU A 77 2.49 -9.74 -15.78
CA GLU A 77 2.87 -11.14 -16.04
C GLU A 77 2.08 -12.15 -15.19
N ASP A 78 1.61 -11.77 -14.00
CA ASP A 78 0.81 -12.66 -13.14
C ASP A 78 -0.65 -12.74 -13.62
N THR A 79 -0.94 -13.76 -14.43
CA THR A 79 -2.28 -13.99 -14.98
C THR A 79 -3.34 -14.32 -13.91
N THR A 80 -2.93 -14.61 -12.68
CA THR A 80 -3.86 -14.87 -11.57
C THR A 80 -4.27 -13.59 -10.83
N SER A 81 -3.59 -12.48 -11.07
CA SER A 81 -3.87 -11.18 -10.47
C SER A 81 -4.79 -10.33 -11.35
N THR A 82 -5.68 -9.54 -10.74
CA THR A 82 -6.52 -8.58 -11.43
C THR A 82 -5.84 -7.22 -11.62
N GLY A 83 -4.76 -6.96 -10.89
CA GLY A 83 -4.03 -5.69 -10.95
C GLY A 83 -3.35 -5.34 -9.64
N ILE A 84 -3.10 -4.04 -9.43
CA ILE A 84 -2.43 -3.49 -8.25
C ILE A 84 -3.17 -2.28 -7.73
N GLY A 85 -3.43 -2.26 -6.41
CA GLY A 85 -3.97 -1.12 -5.68
C GLY A 85 -2.91 -0.35 -4.91
N LEU A 86 -3.24 0.87 -4.55
CA LEU A 86 -2.51 1.70 -3.59
C LEU A 86 -3.44 2.70 -2.92
N ASP A 87 -3.00 3.28 -1.84
CA ASP A 87 -3.58 4.49 -1.27
C ASP A 87 -2.50 5.57 -1.09
N THR A 88 -2.90 6.83 -1.16
CA THR A 88 -2.04 7.98 -0.92
C THR A 88 -2.82 9.11 -0.28
N GLU A 89 -2.19 9.79 0.66
CA GLU A 89 -2.71 11.00 1.28
C GLU A 89 -2.19 12.27 0.59
N ASN A 90 -1.19 12.13 -0.27
CA ASN A 90 -0.62 13.26 -0.99
C ASN A 90 -1.32 13.44 -2.34
N HIS A 91 -2.07 14.54 -2.44
CA HIS A 91 -2.76 14.93 -3.67
C HIS A 91 -1.81 15.07 -4.88
N ASP A 92 -0.58 15.51 -4.66
CA ASP A 92 0.39 15.73 -5.75
C ASP A 92 0.83 14.42 -6.41
N ASN A 93 0.69 13.29 -5.71
CA ASN A 93 1.01 11.98 -6.26
C ASN A 93 -0.07 11.43 -7.20
N ILE A 94 -1.28 11.99 -7.18
CA ILE A 94 -2.41 11.48 -7.97
C ILE A 94 -2.07 11.50 -9.47
N ALA A 95 -1.63 12.64 -9.99
CA ALA A 95 -1.28 12.79 -11.40
C ALA A 95 -0.17 11.81 -11.84
N LEU A 96 0.80 11.54 -10.94
CA LEU A 96 1.83 10.55 -11.19
C LEU A 96 1.25 9.15 -11.35
N TYR A 97 0.39 8.72 -10.42
CA TYR A 97 -0.22 7.40 -10.48
C TYR A 97 -1.19 7.26 -11.65
N GLU A 98 -1.97 8.30 -11.97
CA GLU A 98 -2.82 8.32 -13.17
C GLU A 98 -2.01 8.13 -14.46
N HIS A 99 -0.83 8.76 -14.55
CA HIS A 99 0.10 8.57 -15.66
C HIS A 99 0.53 7.10 -15.82
N PHE A 100 0.63 6.35 -14.73
CA PHE A 100 0.92 4.92 -14.74
C PHE A 100 -0.31 4.02 -14.95
N GLY A 101 -1.49 4.60 -15.14
CA GLY A 101 -2.73 3.88 -15.43
C GLY A 101 -3.56 3.51 -14.21
N TYR A 102 -3.26 4.09 -13.04
CA TYR A 102 -4.16 3.99 -11.88
C TYR A 102 -5.38 4.87 -12.06
N LYS A 103 -6.50 4.41 -11.55
CA LYS A 103 -7.76 5.15 -11.51
C LYS A 103 -8.25 5.23 -10.08
N HIS A 104 -8.93 6.32 -9.74
CA HIS A 104 -9.62 6.42 -8.47
C HIS A 104 -10.70 5.33 -8.35
N ILE A 105 -10.72 4.63 -7.22
CA ILE A 105 -11.80 3.72 -6.88
C ILE A 105 -12.59 4.21 -5.67
N ALA A 106 -11.98 4.99 -4.79
CA ALA A 106 -12.65 5.64 -3.67
C ALA A 106 -11.81 6.79 -3.11
N MET A 107 -12.46 7.61 -2.31
CA MET A 107 -11.86 8.69 -1.54
C MET A 107 -12.48 8.66 -0.14
N GLU A 108 -11.63 8.72 0.88
CA GLU A 108 -12.03 8.69 2.28
C GLU A 108 -11.43 9.88 3.03
N GLU A 109 -12.05 10.23 4.13
CA GLU A 109 -11.52 11.25 5.04
C GLU A 109 -11.33 10.65 6.43
N LEU A 110 -10.17 10.92 7.02
CA LEU A 110 -9.85 10.51 8.38
C LEU A 110 -9.17 11.66 9.12
N GLU A 111 -9.85 12.22 10.14
CA GLU A 111 -9.34 13.32 10.96
C GLU A 111 -8.85 14.53 10.13
N GLY A 112 -9.56 14.89 9.06
CA GLY A 112 -9.20 15.98 8.14
C GLY A 112 -8.17 15.63 7.08
N MET A 113 -7.67 14.39 7.08
CA MET A 113 -6.75 13.89 6.06
C MET A 113 -7.52 13.15 4.97
N MET A 114 -7.34 13.57 3.72
CA MET A 114 -7.93 12.88 2.57
C MET A 114 -7.07 11.69 2.17
N ILE A 115 -7.72 10.56 1.94
CA ILE A 115 -7.08 9.31 1.50
C ILE A 115 -7.63 8.96 0.12
N TYR A 116 -6.77 8.91 -0.87
CA TYR A 116 -7.12 8.58 -2.25
C TYR A 116 -6.77 7.13 -2.52
N ILE A 117 -7.79 6.32 -2.80
CA ILE A 117 -7.64 4.89 -3.06
C ILE A 117 -7.70 4.68 -4.56
N MET A 118 -6.66 4.09 -5.11
CA MET A 118 -6.47 3.96 -6.54
C MET A 118 -6.16 2.52 -6.93
N PHE A 119 -6.53 2.14 -8.14
CA PHE A 119 -6.31 0.81 -8.68
C PHE A 119 -5.89 0.86 -10.15
N ARG A 120 -4.87 0.09 -10.49
CA ARG A 120 -4.42 -0.14 -11.86
C ARG A 120 -4.75 -1.57 -12.26
N PRO A 121 -5.66 -1.79 -13.23
CA PRO A 121 -5.93 -3.11 -13.76
C PRO A 121 -4.66 -3.72 -14.38
N ARG A 122 -4.51 -5.04 -14.29
CA ARG A 122 -3.48 -5.77 -15.02
C ARG A 122 -3.65 -5.53 -16.52
N LYS A 123 -2.55 -5.21 -17.20
CA LYS A 123 -2.55 -5.18 -18.67
C LYS A 123 -2.31 -6.58 -19.20
N THR A 124 -3.08 -7.00 -20.18
CA THR A 124 -2.78 -8.23 -20.92
C THR A 124 -1.51 -8.02 -21.74
N VAL A 125 -0.51 -8.83 -21.45
CA VAL A 125 0.67 -8.93 -22.31
C VAL A 125 0.31 -9.90 -23.42
N ASP A 126 -0.04 -9.39 -24.59
CA ASP A 126 -0.20 -10.23 -25.77
C ASP A 126 1.16 -10.86 -26.09
N LYS A 127 1.28 -12.14 -25.76
CA LYS A 127 2.44 -12.93 -26.21
C LYS A 127 2.20 -13.25 -27.70
N TYR A 128 2.89 -12.50 -28.56
CA TYR A 128 3.05 -12.87 -29.96
C TYR A 128 3.90 -14.12 -30.10
#